data_5048ba81319b49e9d7be91383a29f6a0
#
_entry.id   5048ba81319b49e9d7be91383a29f6a0
#
_cell.length_a   1.000
_cell.length_b   1.000
_cell.length_c   1.000
_cell.angle_alpha   90.00
_cell.angle_beta   90.00
_cell.angle_gamma   90.00
#
_symmetry.space_group_name_H-M   'P 1'
#
loop_
_entity.id
_entity.type
_entity.pdbx_description
1 polymer ?
#
loop_
_entity_poly.entity_id
_entity_poly.type
_entity_poly.pdbx_seq_one_letter_code
_entity_poly.pdbx_strand_id
1 'polypeptide(L)'
;CYMEPYLDFLSELSLKYNFNVLIIGSGRSNHLYERFRLIEWSEPKEVQDIQEMDIGIMPLPNDKWAQGKCGYKLIQYMATSIPVIASPVGMNLQIIDHGVNGFLASTQLEWEQAICNLITQPEIRKKMGIEASKMVKSQYSLQSQAQAVTNVFNSLEN
;
A
#
# COMPACT_ATOMS: atom_id res chain seq x y z
N CYS A 1 -3.37 11.81 -11.44
CA CYS A 1 -3.27 10.58 -10.60
C CYS A 1 -1.80 10.26 -10.36
N TYR A 2 -1.40 9.91 -9.14
CA TYR A 2 0.01 9.57 -8.81
C TYR A 2 0.51 8.30 -9.49
N MET A 3 -0.40 7.44 -9.93
CA MET A 3 -0.09 6.22 -10.68
C MET A 3 0.30 6.47 -12.14
N GLU A 4 -0.06 7.62 -12.71
CA GLU A 4 0.13 7.91 -14.14
C GLU A 4 1.57 7.67 -14.63
N PRO A 5 2.62 8.16 -13.93
CA PRO A 5 4.00 7.95 -14.35
C PRO A 5 4.47 6.49 -14.26
N TYR A 6 3.71 5.64 -13.58
CA TYR A 6 4.06 4.23 -13.35
C TYR A 6 3.31 3.25 -14.26
N LEU A 7 2.31 3.71 -15.04
CA LEU A 7 1.45 2.80 -15.79
C LEU A 7 2.20 2.02 -16.87
N ASP A 8 3.02 2.68 -17.69
CA ASP A 8 3.82 2.02 -18.72
C ASP A 8 4.81 1.03 -18.10
N PHE A 9 5.52 1.45 -17.07
CA PHE A 9 6.46 0.62 -16.31
C PHE A 9 5.78 -0.63 -15.72
N LEU A 10 4.62 -0.47 -15.07
CA LEU A 10 3.86 -1.60 -14.52
C LEU A 10 3.32 -2.52 -15.62
N SER A 11 2.96 -1.97 -16.77
CA SER A 11 2.55 -2.77 -17.93
C SER A 11 3.68 -3.66 -18.42
N GLU A 12 4.88 -3.11 -18.63
CA GLU A 12 6.07 -3.87 -19.02
C GLU A 12 6.42 -4.96 -18.00
N LEU A 13 6.43 -4.63 -16.70
CA LEU A 13 6.69 -5.60 -15.65
C LEU A 13 5.62 -6.69 -15.58
N SER A 14 4.35 -6.34 -15.81
CA SER A 14 3.23 -7.30 -15.77
C SER A 14 3.36 -8.37 -16.84
N LEU A 15 3.87 -8.01 -18.01
CA LEU A 15 4.18 -8.95 -19.09
C LEU A 15 5.43 -9.79 -18.75
N LYS A 16 6.47 -9.15 -18.22
CA LYS A 16 7.75 -9.80 -17.89
C LYS A 16 7.61 -10.85 -16.78
N TYR A 17 6.85 -10.54 -15.73
CA TYR A 17 6.71 -11.37 -14.52
C TYR A 17 5.34 -12.07 -14.39
N ASN A 18 4.49 -11.95 -15.41
CA ASN A 18 3.19 -12.61 -15.50
C ASN A 18 2.25 -12.34 -14.32
N PHE A 19 1.96 -11.05 -14.05
CA PHE A 19 0.98 -10.63 -13.03
C PHE A 19 -0.06 -9.67 -13.62
N ASN A 20 -1.16 -9.47 -12.90
CA ASN A 20 -2.18 -8.49 -13.24
C ASN A 20 -2.08 -7.25 -12.34
N VAL A 21 -2.41 -6.09 -12.89
CA VAL A 21 -2.51 -4.82 -12.14
C VAL A 21 -3.97 -4.52 -11.87
N LEU A 22 -4.35 -4.43 -10.60
CA LEU A 22 -5.69 -4.06 -10.16
C LEU A 22 -5.70 -2.60 -9.73
N ILE A 23 -6.58 -1.80 -10.34
CA ILE A 23 -6.74 -0.39 -9.99
C ILE A 23 -8.18 -0.16 -9.54
N ILE A 24 -8.36 0.31 -8.31
CA ILE A 24 -9.67 0.60 -7.72
C ILE A 24 -9.89 2.12 -7.72
N GLY A 25 -11.03 2.58 -8.21
CA GLY A 25 -11.44 3.97 -8.15
C GLY A 25 -10.63 4.93 -9.04
N SER A 26 -10.17 4.47 -10.20
CA SER A 26 -9.40 5.30 -11.13
C SER A 26 -10.20 6.43 -11.78
N GLY A 27 -11.52 6.34 -11.77
CA GLY A 27 -12.42 7.22 -12.55
C GLY A 27 -12.32 7.04 -14.07
N ARG A 28 -11.61 6.01 -14.55
CA ARG A 28 -11.44 5.67 -15.97
C ARG A 28 -12.27 4.45 -16.30
N SER A 29 -12.92 4.47 -17.46
CA SER A 29 -13.73 3.35 -17.97
C SER A 29 -13.00 2.46 -18.98
N ASN A 30 -11.84 2.89 -19.50
CA ASN A 30 -11.14 2.19 -20.57
C ASN A 30 -9.88 1.50 -20.07
N HIS A 31 -9.73 0.23 -20.45
CA HIS A 31 -8.49 -0.55 -20.26
C HIS A 31 -7.42 0.00 -21.21
N LEU A 32 -6.37 0.60 -20.66
CA LEU A 32 -5.23 1.08 -21.45
C LEU A 32 -4.21 -0.05 -21.73
N TYR A 33 -4.21 -1.11 -20.91
CA TYR A 33 -3.20 -2.17 -20.94
C TYR A 33 -3.84 -3.54 -20.76
N GLU A 34 -3.31 -4.56 -21.42
CA GLU A 34 -3.85 -5.92 -21.47
C GLU A 34 -4.06 -6.56 -20.10
N ARG A 35 -3.13 -6.34 -19.17
CA ARG A 35 -3.13 -6.95 -17.83
C ARG A 35 -3.68 -6.07 -16.73
N PHE A 36 -4.34 -4.96 -17.10
CA PHE A 36 -4.92 -4.06 -16.12
C PHE A 36 -6.42 -4.32 -15.99
N ARG A 37 -6.85 -4.51 -14.75
CA ARG A 37 -8.26 -4.59 -14.37
C ARG A 37 -8.65 -3.37 -13.57
N LEU A 38 -9.64 -2.63 -14.06
CA LEU A 38 -10.20 -1.47 -13.39
C LEU A 38 -11.46 -1.88 -12.62
N ILE A 39 -11.53 -1.53 -11.35
CA ILE A 39 -12.71 -1.70 -10.51
C ILE A 39 -13.22 -0.33 -10.11
N GLU A 40 -14.53 -0.12 -10.23
CA GLU A 40 -15.17 1.05 -9.69
C GLU A 40 -15.20 0.95 -8.15
N TRP A 41 -14.74 2.01 -7.48
CA TRP A 41 -14.73 2.01 -6.03
C TRP A 41 -16.13 2.09 -5.44
N SER A 42 -16.40 1.29 -4.44
CA SER A 42 -17.59 1.43 -3.61
C SER A 42 -17.26 1.08 -2.16
N GLU A 43 -17.76 1.87 -1.22
CA GLU A 43 -17.49 1.69 0.22
C GLU A 43 -17.81 0.27 0.71
N PRO A 44 -18.97 -0.34 0.37
CA PRO A 44 -19.29 -1.69 0.84
C PRO A 44 -18.36 -2.79 0.34
N LYS A 45 -17.67 -2.58 -0.78
CA LYS A 45 -16.79 -3.57 -1.41
C LYS A 45 -15.31 -3.29 -1.21
N GLU A 46 -14.94 -2.14 -0.65
CA GLU A 46 -13.53 -1.71 -0.56
C GLU A 46 -12.63 -2.78 0.05
N VAL A 47 -13.02 -3.38 1.17
CA VAL A 47 -12.22 -4.42 1.84
C VAL A 47 -12.12 -5.68 0.98
N GLN A 48 -13.23 -6.11 0.38
CA GLN A 48 -13.27 -7.29 -0.49
C GLN A 48 -12.38 -7.10 -1.72
N ASP A 49 -12.47 -5.92 -2.37
CA ASP A 49 -11.67 -5.61 -3.55
C ASP A 49 -10.17 -5.53 -3.21
N ILE A 50 -9.81 -4.99 -2.04
CA ILE A 50 -8.43 -4.99 -1.55
C ILE A 50 -7.92 -6.42 -1.32
N GLN A 51 -8.74 -7.31 -0.76
CA GLN A 51 -8.37 -8.70 -0.50
C GLN A 51 -8.10 -9.54 -1.76
N GLU A 52 -8.48 -9.05 -2.95
CA GLU A 52 -8.08 -9.67 -4.21
C GLU A 52 -6.63 -9.39 -4.61
N MET A 53 -5.94 -8.47 -3.90
CA MET A 53 -4.56 -8.09 -4.18
C MET A 53 -3.57 -8.96 -3.41
N ASP A 54 -2.44 -9.28 -4.04
CA ASP A 54 -1.29 -9.92 -3.40
C ASP A 54 -0.26 -8.91 -2.88
N ILE A 55 -0.21 -7.70 -3.47
CA ILE A 55 0.75 -6.64 -3.18
C ILE A 55 0.04 -5.30 -3.30
N GLY A 56 0.11 -4.47 -2.26
CA GLY A 56 -0.36 -3.09 -2.31
C GLY A 56 0.75 -2.13 -2.75
N ILE A 57 0.45 -1.19 -3.65
CA ILE A 57 1.44 -0.20 -4.07
C ILE A 57 0.94 1.22 -3.83
N MET A 58 1.85 2.10 -3.37
CA MET A 58 1.57 3.52 -3.12
C MET A 58 2.72 4.41 -3.62
N PRO A 59 2.83 4.66 -4.92
CA PRO A 59 3.79 5.60 -5.46
C PRO A 59 3.36 7.04 -5.17
N LEU A 60 4.29 7.83 -4.66
CA LEU A 60 4.10 9.26 -4.39
C LEU A 60 5.30 10.06 -4.93
N PRO A 61 5.08 11.23 -5.53
CA PRO A 61 6.15 12.18 -5.79
C PRO A 61 6.63 12.78 -4.46
N ASN A 62 7.88 13.21 -4.42
CA ASN A 62 8.40 13.88 -3.23
C ASN A 62 8.13 15.39 -3.31
N ASP A 63 6.86 15.77 -3.15
CA ASP A 63 6.41 17.16 -3.07
C ASP A 63 5.72 17.47 -1.73
N LYS A 64 5.49 18.74 -1.45
CA LYS A 64 4.87 19.20 -0.19
C LYS A 64 3.47 18.62 0.05
N TRP A 65 2.72 18.41 -1.02
CA TRP A 65 1.37 17.87 -0.90
C TRP A 65 1.39 16.36 -0.57
N ALA A 66 2.25 15.60 -1.24
CA ALA A 66 2.41 14.17 -0.98
C ALA A 66 3.02 13.90 0.41
N GLN A 67 3.92 14.74 0.89
CA GLN A 67 4.48 14.68 2.25
C GLN A 67 3.41 14.83 3.35
N GLY A 68 2.33 15.56 3.09
CA GLY A 68 1.20 15.72 4.02
C GLY A 68 0.19 14.55 4.02
N LYS A 69 0.38 13.50 3.21
CA LYS A 69 -0.52 12.35 3.18
C LYS A 69 -0.32 11.44 4.39
N CYS A 70 -1.45 11.01 4.99
CA CYS A 70 -1.45 10.18 6.21
C CYS A 70 -1.16 8.68 5.99
N GLY A 71 -0.90 8.25 4.75
CA GLY A 71 -0.60 6.82 4.47
C GLY A 71 -1.80 5.88 4.61
N TYR A 72 -3.03 6.38 4.61
CA TYR A 72 -4.25 5.60 4.85
C TYR A 72 -4.38 4.35 3.97
N LYS A 73 -4.03 4.45 2.68
CA LYS A 73 -4.07 3.30 1.77
C LYS A 73 -3.10 2.19 2.17
N LEU A 74 -1.92 2.53 2.69
CA LEU A 74 -0.99 1.53 3.21
C LEU A 74 -1.59 0.80 4.40
N ILE A 75 -2.20 1.54 5.34
CA ILE A 75 -2.87 0.95 6.51
C ILE A 75 -3.99 0.00 6.08
N GLN A 76 -4.77 0.34 5.05
CA GLN A 76 -5.82 -0.54 4.52
C GLN A 76 -5.26 -1.84 3.94
N TYR A 77 -4.21 -1.78 3.09
CA TYR A 77 -3.55 -2.97 2.55
C TYR A 77 -2.96 -3.83 3.68
N MET A 78 -2.21 -3.22 4.57
CA MET A 78 -1.53 -3.91 5.67
C MET A 78 -2.52 -4.52 6.67
N ALA A 79 -3.67 -3.89 6.92
CA ALA A 79 -4.74 -4.45 7.76
C ALA A 79 -5.28 -5.79 7.23
N THR A 80 -5.27 -5.97 5.92
CA THR A 80 -5.69 -7.23 5.26
C THR A 80 -4.54 -8.21 5.04
N SER A 81 -3.40 -8.00 5.71
CA SER A 81 -2.18 -8.82 5.60
C SER A 81 -1.55 -8.81 4.20
N ILE A 82 -1.70 -7.74 3.47
CA ILE A 82 -1.07 -7.52 2.16
C ILE A 82 0.21 -6.70 2.37
N PRO A 83 1.39 -7.20 1.96
CA PRO A 83 2.62 -6.43 2.00
C PRO A 83 2.57 -5.27 1.01
N VAL A 84 3.30 -4.20 1.30
CA VAL A 84 3.22 -2.96 0.54
C VAL A 84 4.56 -2.57 -0.06
N ILE A 85 4.51 -1.88 -1.21
CA ILE A 85 5.65 -1.17 -1.79
C ILE A 85 5.25 0.29 -1.95
N ALA A 86 6.05 1.22 -1.42
CA ALA A 86 5.72 2.65 -1.48
C ALA A 86 6.95 3.53 -1.68
N SER A 87 6.73 4.73 -2.20
CA SER A 87 7.76 5.77 -2.22
C SER A 87 8.11 6.20 -0.79
N PRO A 88 9.41 6.47 -0.48
CA PRO A 88 9.86 6.92 0.85
C PRO A 88 9.51 8.41 1.07
N VAL A 89 8.22 8.72 1.17
CA VAL A 89 7.69 10.09 1.25
C VAL A 89 6.72 10.19 2.43
N GLY A 90 6.89 11.22 3.26
CA GLY A 90 5.99 11.55 4.36
C GLY A 90 5.77 10.39 5.32
N MET A 91 4.51 10.09 5.63
CA MET A 91 4.10 9.02 6.55
C MET A 91 4.51 7.61 6.10
N ASN A 92 4.78 7.38 4.81
CA ASN A 92 5.24 6.07 4.34
C ASN A 92 6.54 5.64 5.04
N LEU A 93 7.44 6.59 5.36
CA LEU A 93 8.69 6.34 6.10
C LEU A 93 8.45 5.90 7.56
N GLN A 94 7.31 6.24 8.14
CA GLN A 94 6.97 5.88 9.51
C GLN A 94 6.17 4.56 9.56
N ILE A 95 5.41 4.28 8.53
CA ILE A 95 4.54 3.09 8.44
C ILE A 95 5.33 1.87 7.99
N ILE A 96 6.29 2.05 7.06
CA ILE A 96 7.01 0.94 6.45
C ILE A 96 8.38 0.74 7.12
N ASP A 97 8.54 -0.41 7.75
CA ASP A 97 9.84 -0.97 8.13
C ASP A 97 10.35 -1.82 6.95
N HIS A 98 11.33 -1.23 6.22
CA HIS A 98 11.81 -1.77 4.94
C HIS A 98 12.35 -3.20 5.08
N GLY A 99 11.81 -4.12 4.30
CA GLY A 99 12.16 -5.55 4.32
C GLY A 99 11.47 -6.37 5.42
N VAL A 100 10.69 -5.73 6.31
CA VAL A 100 9.95 -6.39 7.39
C VAL A 100 8.46 -6.46 7.07
N ASN A 101 7.80 -5.30 6.90
CA ASN A 101 6.37 -5.20 6.67
C ASN A 101 6.01 -4.63 5.28
N GLY A 102 7.02 -4.27 4.48
CA GLY A 102 6.90 -3.70 3.14
C GLY A 102 8.26 -3.30 2.57
N PHE A 103 8.25 -2.72 1.39
CA PHE A 103 9.43 -2.16 0.75
C PHE A 103 9.24 -0.66 0.49
N LEU A 104 10.31 0.11 0.71
CA LEU A 104 10.43 1.49 0.25
C LEU A 104 11.24 1.49 -1.05
N ALA A 105 10.74 2.15 -2.10
CA ALA A 105 11.36 2.22 -3.41
C ALA A 105 11.30 3.64 -3.98
N SER A 106 12.45 4.19 -4.39
CA SER A 106 12.59 5.53 -4.95
C SER A 106 12.84 5.52 -6.46
N THR A 107 13.62 4.55 -6.92
CA THR A 107 14.02 4.41 -8.33
C THR A 107 13.23 3.30 -9.00
N GLN A 108 13.14 3.36 -10.34
CA GLN A 108 12.49 2.33 -11.13
C GLN A 108 13.09 0.93 -10.88
N LEU A 109 14.41 0.86 -10.70
CA LEU A 109 15.11 -0.39 -10.38
C LEU A 109 14.69 -0.95 -9.02
N GLU A 110 14.59 -0.11 -7.99
CA GLU A 110 14.14 -0.53 -6.66
C GLU A 110 12.68 -1.01 -6.70
N TRP A 111 11.80 -0.33 -7.45
CA TRP A 111 10.43 -0.77 -7.66
C TRP A 111 10.38 -2.14 -8.34
N GLU A 112 11.14 -2.35 -9.42
CA GLU A 112 11.21 -3.63 -10.10
C GLU A 112 11.72 -4.74 -9.17
N GLN A 113 12.79 -4.48 -8.42
CA GLN A 113 13.36 -5.45 -7.47
C GLN A 113 12.37 -5.83 -6.36
N ALA A 114 11.67 -4.86 -5.80
CA ALA A 114 10.65 -5.10 -4.77
C ALA A 114 9.46 -5.91 -5.30
N ILE A 115 8.96 -5.55 -6.48
CA ILE A 115 7.86 -6.28 -7.15
C ILE A 115 8.29 -7.71 -7.48
N CYS A 116 9.45 -7.88 -8.12
CA CYS A 116 10.00 -9.18 -8.49
C CYS A 116 10.17 -10.07 -7.24
N ASN A 117 10.74 -9.52 -6.17
CA ASN A 117 10.95 -10.26 -4.91
C ASN A 117 9.61 -10.80 -4.37
N LEU A 118 8.58 -9.95 -4.25
CA LEU A 118 7.29 -10.37 -3.71
C LEU A 118 6.51 -11.32 -4.63
N ILE A 119 6.70 -11.23 -5.96
CA ILE A 119 6.06 -12.14 -6.92
C ILE A 119 6.72 -13.52 -6.88
N THR A 120 8.05 -13.55 -6.91
CA THR A 120 8.80 -14.80 -7.04
C THR A 120 8.99 -15.56 -5.72
N GLN A 121 8.75 -14.91 -4.57
CA GLN A 121 8.94 -15.49 -3.25
C GLN A 121 7.66 -15.42 -2.39
N PRO A 122 6.67 -16.32 -2.61
CA PRO A 122 5.38 -16.31 -1.91
C PRO A 122 5.50 -16.38 -0.38
N GLU A 123 6.50 -17.09 0.14
CA GLU A 123 6.73 -17.21 1.58
C GLU A 123 7.18 -15.88 2.20
N ILE A 124 8.05 -15.13 1.51
CA ILE A 124 8.45 -13.78 1.94
C ILE A 124 7.23 -12.84 1.88
N ARG A 125 6.46 -12.88 0.78
CA ARG A 125 5.24 -12.10 0.63
C ARG A 125 4.27 -12.34 1.79
N LYS A 126 4.00 -13.60 2.11
CA LYS A 126 3.11 -13.99 3.21
C LYS A 126 3.63 -13.54 4.58
N LYS A 127 4.92 -13.78 4.88
CA LYS A 127 5.54 -13.36 6.14
C LYS A 127 5.47 -11.85 6.30
N MET A 128 5.82 -11.10 5.28
CA MET A 128 5.79 -9.63 5.28
C MET A 128 4.36 -9.10 5.48
N GLY A 129 3.34 -9.69 4.86
CA GLY A 129 1.94 -9.34 5.07
C GLY A 129 1.47 -9.60 6.50
N ILE A 130 1.92 -10.68 7.15
CA ILE A 130 1.63 -10.94 8.56
C ILE A 130 2.25 -9.86 9.46
N GLU A 131 3.50 -9.49 9.25
CA GLU A 131 4.16 -8.43 10.02
C GLU A 131 3.49 -7.06 9.77
N ALA A 132 3.07 -6.78 8.53
CA ALA A 132 2.29 -5.60 8.19
C ALA A 132 0.99 -5.52 9.01
N SER A 133 0.21 -6.61 9.05
CA SER A 133 -1.04 -6.66 9.83
C SER A 133 -0.82 -6.53 11.34
N LYS A 134 0.24 -7.13 11.89
CA LYS A 134 0.61 -6.97 13.31
C LYS A 134 0.90 -5.51 13.66
N MET A 135 1.67 -4.83 12.82
CA MET A 135 2.02 -3.42 13.02
C MET A 135 0.76 -2.56 13.01
N VAL A 136 -0.13 -2.73 12.02
CA VAL A 136 -1.39 -1.98 11.96
C VAL A 136 -2.27 -2.24 13.19
N LYS A 137 -2.42 -3.49 13.62
CA LYS A 137 -3.19 -3.83 14.83
C LYS A 137 -2.63 -3.17 16.09
N SER A 138 -1.30 -3.10 16.20
CA SER A 138 -0.66 -2.54 17.40
C SER A 138 -0.64 -1.01 17.44
N GLN A 139 -0.60 -0.34 16.27
CA GLN A 139 -0.38 1.10 16.22
C GLN A 139 -1.56 1.90 15.65
N TYR A 140 -2.38 1.31 14.77
CA TYR A 140 -3.43 2.01 14.03
C TYR A 140 -4.84 1.44 14.23
N SER A 141 -5.00 0.44 15.11
CA SER A 141 -6.33 -0.07 15.44
C SER A 141 -7.08 0.89 16.38
N LEU A 142 -8.40 0.83 16.34
CA LEU A 142 -9.24 1.61 17.25
C LEU A 142 -8.89 1.30 18.72
N GLN A 143 -8.60 0.03 19.05
CA GLN A 143 -8.22 -0.39 20.39
C GLN A 143 -6.90 0.23 20.86
N SER A 144 -5.88 0.27 19.98
CA SER A 144 -4.58 0.86 20.32
C SER A 144 -4.67 2.38 20.49
N GLN A 145 -5.52 3.04 19.72
CA GLN A 145 -5.70 4.50 19.79
C GLN A 145 -6.63 4.94 20.92
N ALA A 146 -7.59 4.11 21.35
CA ALA A 146 -8.52 4.44 22.43
C ALA A 146 -7.80 4.83 23.72
N GLN A 147 -6.72 4.11 24.10
CA GLN A 147 -5.95 4.41 25.30
C GLN A 147 -5.22 5.76 25.17
N ALA A 148 -4.65 6.07 24.01
CA ALA A 148 -3.97 7.35 23.76
C ALA A 148 -4.95 8.52 23.86
N VAL A 149 -6.13 8.38 23.29
CA VAL A 149 -7.21 9.39 23.37
C VAL A 149 -7.67 9.59 24.82
N THR A 150 -7.91 8.51 25.57
CA THR A 150 -8.30 8.57 26.98
C THR A 150 -7.25 9.29 27.82
N ASN A 151 -5.96 8.99 27.60
CA ASN A 151 -4.87 9.65 28.33
C ASN A 151 -4.82 11.16 28.07
N VAL A 152 -5.09 11.61 26.84
CA VAL A 152 -5.18 13.04 26.51
C VAL A 152 -6.33 13.70 27.27
N PHE A 153 -7.53 13.11 27.28
CA PHE A 153 -8.66 13.68 28.03
C PHE A 153 -8.37 13.75 29.54
N ASN A 154 -7.83 12.70 30.13
CA ASN A 154 -7.47 12.70 31.56
C ASN A 154 -6.39 13.75 31.90
N SER A 155 -5.52 14.11 30.97
CA SER A 155 -4.50 15.15 31.18
C SER A 155 -5.07 16.58 31.16
N LEU A 156 -6.28 16.77 30.63
CA LEU A 156 -6.95 18.06 30.59
C LEU A 156 -7.82 18.35 31.84
N GLU A 157 -8.06 17.32 32.65
CA GLU A 157 -8.87 17.42 33.90
C GLU A 157 -8.00 17.75 35.14
N ASN A 158 -6.67 17.85 34.99
CA ASN A 158 -5.70 18.23 36.02
C ASN A 158 -5.10 19.62 35.71
#